data_c4c06819d202ee85f4dbe07aca18e41a
#
_entry.id   c4c06819d202ee85f4dbe07aca18e41a
#
_cell.length_a   1.000
_cell.length_b   1.000
_cell.length_c   1.000
_cell.angle_alpha   90.00
_cell.angle_beta   90.00
_cell.angle_gamma   90.00
#
_symmetry.space_group_name_H-M   'P 1'
#
loop_
_entity.id
_entity.type
_entity.pdbx_description
1 polymer ?
#
loop_
_entity_poly.entity_id
_entity_poly.type
_entity_poly.pdbx_seq_one_letter_code
_entity_poly.pdbx_strand_id
1 'polypeptide(L)'
;GDSMEGTRGTRLEERESLVGAVHGVSGPVVTATRMAGAAMYELVRVGHAELVGEIIRLEGDMATLQVYEETSGVQVGDPVRRTGTPLSVELGPGILGSIFDGIQRPLRDIAEATRSIYIPRGTNVPALPRHLDWDFVPSKNLRVGSHVTGGDIYGSVAENSLLQHRLMVPPRSRGTVTYIAPPGHYKVTDVVLELEFQGVREPLSMIQVWPVRQVRPVAEKLPANHPLLTGQRVLDALFPCVQGGTTAIPGAFGCGKTVISQSLSKYSNSDVIVYVGCGERGNEMSEVLRDFPEVTAPRRAPRQPGDTATAGTAGWHCDTKGHRGITLAEYFRDMGLHSCLLADSTSRWAEALREISGRLAEMPADSGYPAYLGARLASFYERAGRARCLGSPEREGSVSIVGA
;
A
#
# COMPACT_ATOMS: atom_id res chain seq x y z
N GLY A 1 48.09 -0.95 10.71
CA GLY A 1 47.08 -1.11 11.78
C GLY A 1 46.05 0.01 11.82
N ASP A 2 46.26 1.13 11.09
CA ASP A 2 45.51 2.38 11.28
C ASP A 2 44.32 2.62 10.32
N SER A 3 44.04 1.69 9.44
CA SER A 3 42.95 1.90 8.46
C SER A 3 41.60 1.23 8.81
N MET A 4 41.54 0.41 9.86
CA MET A 4 40.31 -0.27 10.29
C MET A 4 39.55 0.42 11.44
N GLU A 5 40.20 1.27 12.22
CA GLU A 5 39.53 2.01 13.30
C GLU A 5 38.75 3.21 12.79
N GLY A 6 39.19 3.90 11.76
CA GLY A 6 38.49 5.05 11.19
C GLY A 6 37.15 4.71 10.57
N THR A 7 36.99 3.52 9.97
CA THR A 7 35.75 3.07 9.35
C THR A 7 34.70 2.55 10.37
N ARG A 8 35.12 2.13 11.55
CA ARG A 8 34.20 1.74 12.63
C ARG A 8 33.63 2.96 13.36
N GLY A 9 34.43 4.00 13.57
CA GLY A 9 33.99 5.25 14.22
C GLY A 9 32.92 5.96 13.40
N THR A 10 33.15 6.18 12.11
CA THR A 10 32.18 6.83 11.23
C THR A 10 30.85 6.08 11.08
N ARG A 11 30.86 4.75 11.05
CA ARG A 11 29.64 3.95 11.03
C ARG A 11 28.86 3.96 12.35
N LEU A 12 29.53 4.11 13.48
CA LEU A 12 28.88 4.25 14.78
C LEU A 12 28.28 5.64 14.94
N GLU A 13 29.00 6.68 14.55
CA GLU A 13 28.52 8.07 14.56
C GLU A 13 27.34 8.27 13.61
N GLU A 14 27.37 7.67 12.41
CA GLU A 14 26.24 7.67 11.48
C GLU A 14 25.02 6.93 12.05
N ARG A 15 25.22 5.84 12.79
CA ARG A 15 24.13 5.12 13.46
C ARG A 15 23.56 5.88 14.65
N GLU A 16 24.40 6.55 15.43
CA GLU A 16 23.98 7.40 16.54
C GLU A 16 23.26 8.65 16.07
N SER A 17 23.61 9.20 14.91
CA SER A 17 22.92 10.34 14.29
C SER A 17 21.50 10.02 13.81
N LEU A 18 21.16 8.74 13.63
CA LEU A 18 19.83 8.27 13.22
C LEU A 18 18.90 7.96 14.40
N VAL A 19 19.32 8.20 15.64
CA VAL A 19 18.52 7.90 16.83
C VAL A 19 18.14 9.19 17.55
N GLY A 20 16.84 9.51 17.53
CA GLY A 20 16.24 10.56 18.35
C GLY A 20 15.76 10.04 19.70
N ALA A 21 15.13 10.91 20.47
CA ALA A 21 14.52 10.56 21.75
C ALA A 21 13.10 11.11 21.85
N VAL A 22 12.21 10.35 22.46
CA VAL A 22 10.85 10.78 22.75
C VAL A 22 10.88 11.98 23.69
N HIS A 23 10.26 13.08 23.30
CA HIS A 23 10.09 14.27 24.10
C HIS A 23 8.73 14.30 24.83
N GLY A 24 7.68 13.83 24.18
CA GLY A 24 6.33 13.77 24.74
C GLY A 24 5.44 12.81 23.98
N VAL A 25 4.41 12.34 24.66
CA VAL A 25 3.41 11.41 24.11
C VAL A 25 2.02 11.94 24.38
N SER A 26 1.20 12.05 23.33
CA SER A 26 -0.21 12.44 23.43
C SER A 26 -1.05 11.51 22.53
N GLY A 27 -1.44 10.35 23.08
CA GLY A 27 -2.12 9.31 22.29
C GLY A 27 -1.29 8.86 21.10
N PRO A 28 -1.82 8.89 19.86
CA PRO A 28 -1.08 8.47 18.68
C PRO A 28 -0.01 9.47 18.22
N VAL A 29 0.04 10.65 18.83
CA VAL A 29 1.00 11.71 18.50
C VAL A 29 2.17 11.68 19.48
N VAL A 30 3.36 11.53 18.97
CA VAL A 30 4.62 11.52 19.73
C VAL A 30 5.52 12.63 19.22
N THR A 31 6.11 13.41 20.12
CA THR A 31 7.14 14.37 19.77
C THR A 31 8.52 13.80 20.09
N ALA A 32 9.49 14.02 19.22
CA ALA A 32 10.85 13.54 19.37
C ALA A 32 11.86 14.67 19.16
N THR A 33 12.96 14.60 19.90
CA THR A 33 14.13 15.49 19.77
C THR A 33 15.27 14.77 19.07
N ARG A 34 16.30 15.51 18.68
CA ARG A 34 17.48 15.00 17.94
C ARG A 34 17.10 14.38 16.59
N MET A 35 16.14 15.02 15.93
CA MET A 35 15.63 14.58 14.63
C MET A 35 16.14 15.44 13.46
N ALA A 36 17.23 16.18 13.67
CA ALA A 36 17.85 16.98 12.62
C ALA A 36 18.24 16.11 11.42
N GLY A 37 17.92 16.59 10.21
CA GLY A 37 18.16 15.83 8.98
C GLY A 37 17.07 14.83 8.61
N ALA A 38 16.02 14.68 9.44
CA ALA A 38 14.86 13.87 9.10
C ALA A 38 14.02 14.53 7.98
N ALA A 39 13.35 13.71 7.18
CA ALA A 39 12.46 14.15 6.12
C ALA A 39 10.99 14.01 6.52
N MET A 40 10.13 14.83 5.91
CA MET A 40 8.69 14.67 6.04
C MET A 40 8.26 13.29 5.51
N TYR A 41 7.35 12.65 6.23
CA TYR A 41 6.83 11.32 5.93
C TYR A 41 7.86 10.19 6.00
N GLU A 42 8.99 10.43 6.66
CA GLU A 42 9.96 9.40 6.94
C GLU A 42 9.37 8.37 7.93
N LEU A 43 9.57 7.10 7.63
CA LEU A 43 9.22 5.99 8.52
C LEU A 43 10.19 5.97 9.72
N VAL A 44 9.64 5.87 10.92
CA VAL A 44 10.40 5.79 12.17
C VAL A 44 9.94 4.61 13.02
N ARG A 45 10.82 4.17 13.91
CA ARG A 45 10.53 3.14 14.92
C ARG A 45 10.63 3.77 16.32
N VAL A 46 9.52 3.76 17.05
CA VAL A 46 9.37 4.49 18.31
C VAL A 46 9.43 3.54 19.49
N GLY A 47 10.29 3.88 20.46
CA GLY A 47 10.44 3.15 21.70
C GLY A 47 11.19 1.82 21.57
N HIS A 48 11.31 1.13 22.70
CA HIS A 48 11.96 -0.18 22.75
C HIS A 48 11.15 -1.28 22.04
N ALA A 49 9.84 -1.11 21.95
CA ALA A 49 8.97 -2.01 21.20
C ALA A 49 9.01 -1.78 19.68
N GLU A 50 9.76 -0.78 19.20
CA GLU A 50 9.90 -0.44 17.78
C GLU A 50 8.57 -0.21 17.07
N LEU A 51 7.69 0.57 17.68
CA LEU A 51 6.38 0.89 17.11
C LEU A 51 6.53 1.68 15.81
N VAL A 52 5.73 1.33 14.82
CA VAL A 52 5.77 1.99 13.51
C VAL A 52 5.14 3.37 13.59
N GLY A 53 5.85 4.37 13.11
CA GLY A 53 5.39 5.74 13.04
C GLY A 53 5.90 6.46 11.80
N GLU A 54 5.33 7.62 11.53
CA GLU A 54 5.66 8.48 10.39
C GLU A 54 5.82 9.92 10.87
N ILE A 55 6.77 10.63 10.32
CA ILE A 55 6.97 12.05 10.62
C ILE A 55 5.91 12.86 9.90
N ILE A 56 5.12 13.62 10.66
CA ILE A 56 4.04 14.48 10.14
C ILE A 56 4.32 15.99 10.28
N ARG A 57 5.32 16.37 11.07
CA ARG A 57 5.75 17.77 11.26
C ARG A 57 7.20 17.82 11.67
N LEU A 58 7.91 18.80 11.17
CA LEU A 58 9.31 19.06 11.50
C LEU A 58 9.48 20.52 11.93
N GLU A 59 10.11 20.75 13.06
CA GLU A 59 10.41 22.06 13.60
C GLU A 59 11.82 22.06 14.22
N GLY A 60 12.79 22.56 13.47
CA GLY A 60 14.19 22.57 13.92
C GLY A 60 14.72 21.16 14.18
N ASP A 61 15.08 20.87 15.42
CA ASP A 61 15.56 19.56 15.86
C ASP A 61 14.44 18.63 16.35
N MET A 62 13.22 19.13 16.38
CA MET A 62 12.04 18.39 16.83
C MET A 62 11.23 17.85 15.65
N ALA A 63 10.72 16.65 15.81
CA ALA A 63 9.77 16.04 14.91
C ALA A 63 8.50 15.64 15.67
N THR A 64 7.35 15.82 15.04
CA THR A 64 6.09 15.26 15.49
C THR A 64 5.79 14.03 14.68
N LEU A 65 5.51 12.93 15.37
CA LEU A 65 5.30 11.61 14.80
C LEU A 65 3.85 11.19 14.98
N GLN A 66 3.30 10.55 13.97
CA GLN A 66 2.07 9.78 14.11
C GLN A 66 2.46 8.31 14.26
N VAL A 67 2.14 7.72 15.40
CA VAL A 67 2.40 6.30 15.67
C VAL A 67 1.16 5.49 15.33
N TYR A 68 1.35 4.40 14.62
CA TYR A 68 0.27 3.55 14.12
C TYR A 68 -0.10 2.39 15.04
N GLU A 69 0.54 2.29 16.16
CA GLU A 69 0.28 1.30 17.20
C GLU A 69 -0.02 2.00 18.53
N GLU A 70 -0.54 1.28 19.48
CA GLU A 70 -0.83 1.82 20.79
C GLU A 70 0.45 2.27 21.49
N THR A 71 0.47 3.51 21.97
CA THR A 71 1.63 4.15 22.58
C THR A 71 1.71 3.97 24.10
N SER A 72 0.78 3.22 24.71
CA SER A 72 0.85 2.94 26.16
C SER A 72 2.18 2.26 26.50
N GLY A 73 2.88 2.80 27.50
CA GLY A 73 4.20 2.32 27.89
C GLY A 73 5.39 2.97 27.18
N VAL A 74 5.17 3.82 26.18
CA VAL A 74 6.23 4.67 25.61
C VAL A 74 6.55 5.78 26.61
N GLN A 75 7.83 5.95 26.91
CA GLN A 75 8.32 6.90 27.92
C GLN A 75 9.13 8.03 27.26
N VAL A 76 9.15 9.18 27.93
CA VAL A 76 10.06 10.27 27.56
C VAL A 76 11.50 9.79 27.69
N GLY A 77 12.31 10.04 26.65
CA GLY A 77 13.68 9.54 26.56
C GLY A 77 13.84 8.22 25.82
N ASP A 78 12.74 7.50 25.52
CA ASP A 78 12.82 6.30 24.69
C ASP A 78 13.42 6.59 23.31
N PRO A 79 14.12 5.63 22.69
CA PRO A 79 14.76 5.85 21.40
C PRO A 79 13.72 5.96 20.28
N VAL A 80 13.97 6.87 19.33
CA VAL A 80 13.26 6.98 18.07
C VAL A 80 14.25 6.72 16.95
N ARG A 81 14.13 5.59 16.27
CA ARG A 81 15.04 5.20 15.19
C ARG A 81 14.49 5.67 13.85
N ARG A 82 15.30 6.45 13.14
CA ARG A 82 15.03 6.88 11.79
C ARG A 82 15.39 5.76 10.81
N THR A 83 14.57 5.56 9.78
CA THR A 83 14.86 4.59 8.72
C THR A 83 15.48 5.22 7.47
N GLY A 84 15.41 6.54 7.33
CA GLY A 84 15.87 7.27 6.15
C GLY A 84 15.01 7.04 4.90
N THR A 85 13.91 6.30 5.02
CA THR A 85 13.02 5.97 3.91
C THR A 85 11.58 6.36 4.24
N PRO A 86 10.78 6.77 3.25
CA PRO A 86 9.36 7.05 3.47
C PRO A 86 8.58 5.76 3.75
N LEU A 87 7.39 5.92 4.33
CA LEU A 87 6.45 4.82 4.49
C LEU A 87 6.11 4.23 3.11
N SER A 88 6.37 2.95 2.96
CA SER A 88 6.29 2.26 1.67
C SER A 88 5.51 0.95 1.79
N VAL A 89 5.11 0.41 0.65
CA VAL A 89 4.50 -0.91 0.52
C VAL A 89 5.40 -1.83 -0.27
N GLU A 90 5.34 -3.11 0.06
CA GLU A 90 5.92 -4.17 -0.76
C GLU A 90 4.90 -4.62 -1.82
N LEU A 91 5.32 -4.63 -3.06
CA LEU A 91 4.51 -5.02 -4.22
C LEU A 91 5.15 -6.23 -4.89
N GLY A 92 4.37 -7.28 -5.08
CA GLY A 92 4.85 -8.52 -5.69
C GLY A 92 3.87 -9.68 -5.51
N PRO A 93 4.23 -10.88 -5.93
CA PRO A 93 3.42 -12.08 -5.72
C PRO A 93 3.12 -12.34 -4.24
N GLY A 94 1.89 -12.70 -3.93
CA GLY A 94 1.42 -12.95 -2.56
C GLY A 94 0.51 -11.85 -2.01
N ILE A 95 0.23 -10.79 -2.77
CA ILE A 95 -0.73 -9.74 -2.38
C ILE A 95 -2.17 -10.25 -2.47
N LEU A 96 -2.49 -10.97 -3.55
CA LEU A 96 -3.85 -11.45 -3.80
C LEU A 96 -4.28 -12.48 -2.75
N GLY A 97 -5.52 -12.37 -2.30
CA GLY A 97 -6.06 -13.22 -1.25
C GLY A 97 -5.48 -12.98 0.14
N SER A 98 -4.60 -12.00 0.30
CA SER A 98 -4.01 -11.63 1.59
C SER A 98 -4.79 -10.53 2.27
N ILE A 99 -4.80 -10.59 3.60
CA ILE A 99 -5.45 -9.62 4.47
C ILE A 99 -4.36 -8.91 5.24
N PHE A 100 -4.28 -7.59 5.07
CA PHE A 100 -3.27 -6.78 5.72
C PHE A 100 -3.89 -5.83 6.75
N ASP A 101 -3.10 -5.47 7.75
CA ASP A 101 -3.44 -4.34 8.62
C ASP A 101 -3.03 -2.99 7.99
N GLY A 102 -3.20 -1.90 8.75
CA GLY A 102 -2.90 -0.54 8.28
C GLY A 102 -1.43 -0.27 7.95
N ILE A 103 -0.51 -1.13 8.37
CA ILE A 103 0.93 -1.04 8.09
C ILE A 103 1.45 -2.20 7.24
N GLN A 104 0.54 -2.86 6.53
CA GLN A 104 0.82 -3.99 5.63
C GLN A 104 1.41 -5.23 6.32
N ARG A 105 0.98 -5.50 7.55
CA ARG A 105 1.32 -6.77 8.19
C ARG A 105 0.28 -7.82 7.80
N PRO A 106 0.69 -9.02 7.34
CA PRO A 106 -0.24 -10.08 6.97
C PRO A 106 -0.89 -10.67 8.24
N LEU A 107 -2.21 -10.55 8.37
CA LEU A 107 -2.93 -10.93 9.58
C LEU A 107 -2.94 -12.43 9.83
N ARG A 108 -3.00 -13.25 8.78
CA ARG A 108 -2.96 -14.71 8.90
C ARG A 108 -1.63 -15.19 9.44
N ASP A 109 -0.53 -14.70 8.87
CA ASP A 109 0.82 -15.08 9.27
C ASP A 109 1.13 -14.67 10.70
N ILE A 110 0.61 -13.49 11.12
CA ILE A 110 0.72 -13.05 12.50
C ILE A 110 -0.05 -13.96 13.45
N ALA A 111 -1.28 -14.31 13.12
CA ALA A 111 -2.12 -15.20 13.95
C ALA A 111 -1.46 -16.59 14.11
N GLU A 112 -0.89 -17.12 13.03
CA GLU A 112 -0.17 -18.40 13.06
C GLU A 112 1.12 -18.34 13.89
N ALA A 113 1.90 -17.25 13.73
CA ALA A 113 3.16 -17.06 14.44
C ALA A 113 2.97 -16.81 15.93
N THR A 114 1.98 -16.00 16.30
CA THR A 114 1.74 -15.59 17.69
C THR A 114 0.79 -16.54 18.44
N ARG A 115 0.00 -17.34 17.72
CA ARG A 115 -1.09 -18.17 18.24
C ARG A 115 -2.06 -17.37 19.13
N SER A 116 -2.22 -16.10 18.81
CA SER A 116 -3.05 -15.15 19.55
C SER A 116 -4.11 -14.56 18.62
N ILE A 117 -5.28 -14.25 19.20
CA ILE A 117 -6.31 -13.47 18.52
C ILE A 117 -6.02 -11.97 18.49
N TYR A 118 -5.01 -11.53 19.26
CA TYR A 118 -4.56 -10.14 19.31
C TYR A 118 -3.23 -10.00 18.60
N ILE A 119 -3.02 -8.86 17.93
CA ILE A 119 -1.75 -8.51 17.31
C ILE A 119 -0.85 -7.89 18.39
N PRO A 120 0.27 -8.54 18.79
CA PRO A 120 1.21 -7.94 19.72
C PRO A 120 1.85 -6.68 19.14
N ARG A 121 2.13 -5.71 19.98
CA ARG A 121 2.84 -4.48 19.60
C ARG A 121 4.24 -4.78 19.09
N GLY A 122 4.70 -4.00 18.11
CA GLY A 122 6.04 -4.15 17.56
C GLY A 122 6.28 -5.41 16.74
N THR A 123 5.21 -6.17 16.41
CA THR A 123 5.33 -7.34 15.55
C THR A 123 5.84 -6.91 14.18
N ASN A 124 6.95 -7.49 13.75
CA ASN A 124 7.56 -7.22 12.46
C ASN A 124 7.54 -8.50 11.61
N VAL A 125 6.54 -8.63 10.75
CA VAL A 125 6.39 -9.73 9.81
C VAL A 125 6.46 -9.16 8.40
N PRO A 126 7.23 -9.77 7.47
CA PRO A 126 7.27 -9.33 6.08
C PRO A 126 5.89 -9.33 5.44
N ALA A 127 5.60 -8.32 4.63
CA ALA A 127 4.30 -8.17 3.99
C ALA A 127 4.02 -9.30 2.98
N LEU A 128 5.01 -9.66 2.19
CA LEU A 128 4.92 -10.77 1.25
C LEU A 128 5.53 -12.04 1.84
N PRO A 129 4.95 -13.23 1.59
CA PRO A 129 5.46 -14.48 2.12
C PRO A 129 6.84 -14.80 1.54
N ARG A 130 7.85 -14.96 2.42
CA ARG A 130 9.24 -15.25 2.04
C ARG A 130 9.50 -16.75 1.83
N HIS A 131 8.63 -17.58 2.34
CA HIS A 131 8.80 -19.06 2.34
C HIS A 131 8.18 -19.73 1.11
N LEU A 132 7.30 -19.04 0.39
CA LEU A 132 6.63 -19.60 -0.78
C LEU A 132 7.52 -19.53 -2.02
N ASP A 133 7.48 -20.61 -2.78
CA ASP A 133 8.10 -20.68 -4.09
C ASP A 133 7.05 -20.38 -5.17
N TRP A 134 7.45 -19.54 -6.13
CA TRP A 134 6.60 -19.13 -7.24
C TRP A 134 7.16 -19.61 -8.57
N ASP A 135 6.29 -20.09 -9.45
CA ASP A 135 6.64 -20.51 -10.80
C ASP A 135 6.91 -19.29 -11.68
N PHE A 136 8.18 -18.93 -11.80
CA PHE A 136 8.61 -17.82 -12.63
C PHE A 136 8.79 -18.26 -14.07
N VAL A 137 8.20 -17.49 -14.99
CA VAL A 137 8.36 -17.64 -16.43
C VAL A 137 8.88 -16.33 -17.00
N PRO A 138 10.11 -16.28 -17.51
CA PRO A 138 10.65 -15.06 -18.11
C PRO A 138 9.91 -14.71 -19.40
N SER A 139 9.89 -13.42 -19.74
CA SER A 139 9.35 -12.95 -21.01
C SER A 139 10.14 -13.48 -22.18
N LYS A 140 9.46 -13.97 -23.21
CA LYS A 140 10.09 -14.50 -24.44
C LYS A 140 10.83 -13.43 -25.24
N ASN A 141 10.47 -12.16 -25.02
CA ASN A 141 11.03 -11.01 -25.75
C ASN A 141 12.28 -10.42 -25.09
N LEU A 142 12.64 -10.89 -23.89
CA LEU A 142 13.80 -10.42 -23.15
C LEU A 142 14.90 -11.48 -23.07
N ARG A 143 16.12 -11.04 -23.30
CA ARG A 143 17.34 -11.83 -23.15
C ARG A 143 18.47 -10.95 -22.63
N VAL A 144 19.56 -11.57 -22.23
CA VAL A 144 20.77 -10.84 -21.86
C VAL A 144 21.20 -9.93 -23.02
N GLY A 145 21.48 -8.66 -22.72
CA GLY A 145 21.80 -7.63 -23.71
C GLY A 145 20.59 -6.79 -24.17
N SER A 146 19.37 -7.16 -23.81
CA SER A 146 18.19 -6.33 -24.09
C SER A 146 18.20 -5.06 -23.23
N HIS A 147 17.77 -3.94 -23.81
CA HIS A 147 17.54 -2.71 -23.05
C HIS A 147 16.12 -2.69 -22.51
N VAL A 148 15.97 -2.33 -21.24
CA VAL A 148 14.69 -2.21 -20.55
C VAL A 148 14.58 -0.89 -19.83
N THR A 149 13.33 -0.44 -19.68
CA THR A 149 12.96 0.76 -18.93
C THR A 149 11.88 0.43 -17.90
N GLY A 150 11.61 1.36 -17.01
CA GLY A 150 10.57 1.19 -16.00
C GLY A 150 9.23 0.81 -16.61
N GLY A 151 8.59 -0.18 -16.01
CA GLY A 151 7.30 -0.71 -16.46
C GLY A 151 7.37 -1.84 -17.48
N ASP A 152 8.52 -2.15 -18.06
CA ASP A 152 8.65 -3.29 -18.96
C ASP A 152 8.37 -4.60 -18.24
N ILE A 153 7.54 -5.44 -18.84
CA ILE A 153 7.23 -6.77 -18.30
C ILE A 153 8.37 -7.71 -18.63
N TYR A 154 9.07 -8.22 -17.61
CA TYR A 154 10.18 -9.14 -17.78
C TYR A 154 9.84 -10.61 -17.49
N GLY A 155 8.69 -10.87 -16.90
CA GLY A 155 8.25 -12.22 -16.59
C GLY A 155 6.86 -12.24 -16.01
N SER A 156 6.42 -13.43 -15.66
CA SER A 156 5.13 -13.65 -15.03
C SER A 156 5.18 -14.81 -14.03
N VAL A 157 4.25 -14.77 -13.09
CA VAL A 157 4.03 -15.80 -12.09
C VAL A 157 2.54 -16.13 -12.07
N ALA A 158 2.20 -17.40 -12.07
CA ALA A 158 0.83 -17.85 -11.82
C ALA A 158 0.54 -17.76 -10.33
N GLU A 159 -0.04 -16.64 -9.88
CA GLU A 159 -0.34 -16.43 -8.45
C GLU A 159 -1.56 -17.27 -8.02
N ASN A 160 -2.55 -17.37 -8.89
CA ASN A 160 -3.69 -18.27 -8.73
C ASN A 160 -4.19 -18.77 -10.11
N SER A 161 -5.28 -19.54 -10.10
CA SER A 161 -5.84 -20.10 -11.33
C SER A 161 -6.42 -19.06 -12.31
N LEU A 162 -6.64 -17.85 -11.86
CA LEU A 162 -7.36 -16.78 -12.59
C LEU A 162 -6.46 -15.65 -13.07
N LEU A 163 -5.45 -15.32 -12.28
CA LEU A 163 -4.60 -14.17 -12.53
C LEU A 163 -3.15 -14.59 -12.73
N GLN A 164 -2.60 -14.17 -13.84
CA GLN A 164 -1.18 -14.22 -14.10
C GLN A 164 -0.54 -12.92 -13.62
N HIS A 165 0.22 -13.00 -12.54
CA HIS A 165 0.94 -11.86 -12.00
C HIS A 165 2.09 -11.48 -12.93
N ARG A 166 2.01 -10.33 -13.56
CA ARG A 166 3.03 -9.82 -14.47
C ARG A 166 4.08 -9.07 -13.69
N LEU A 167 5.33 -9.50 -13.82
CA LEU A 167 6.46 -8.86 -13.14
C LEU A 167 7.02 -7.76 -14.03
N MET A 168 7.11 -6.55 -13.47
CA MET A 168 7.51 -5.35 -14.19
C MET A 168 8.82 -4.81 -13.62
N VAL A 169 9.62 -4.19 -14.49
CA VAL A 169 10.78 -3.41 -14.06
C VAL A 169 10.26 -2.23 -13.21
N PRO A 170 10.85 -1.96 -12.03
CA PRO A 170 10.45 -0.83 -11.21
C PRO A 170 10.47 0.48 -12.01
N PRO A 171 9.51 1.41 -11.79
CA PRO A 171 9.36 2.59 -12.63
C PRO A 171 10.59 3.48 -12.76
N ARG A 172 11.48 3.45 -11.77
CA ARG A 172 12.71 4.25 -11.75
C ARG A 172 13.95 3.52 -12.25
N SER A 173 13.84 2.23 -12.50
CA SER A 173 14.95 1.39 -12.97
C SER A 173 15.00 1.37 -14.48
N ARG A 174 16.21 1.33 -15.01
CA ARG A 174 16.50 1.20 -16.45
C ARG A 174 17.88 0.61 -16.65
N GLY A 175 18.13 0.05 -17.81
CA GLY A 175 19.46 -0.46 -18.14
C GLY A 175 19.43 -1.60 -19.14
N THR A 176 20.58 -2.23 -19.28
CA THR A 176 20.78 -3.43 -20.09
C THR A 176 20.68 -4.66 -19.21
N VAL A 177 19.94 -5.66 -19.64
CA VAL A 177 19.82 -6.93 -18.93
C VAL A 177 21.15 -7.66 -18.96
N THR A 178 21.74 -7.89 -17.80
CA THR A 178 22.95 -8.70 -17.61
C THR A 178 22.65 -10.10 -17.13
N TYR A 179 21.51 -10.30 -16.48
CA TYR A 179 21.02 -11.59 -16.04
C TYR A 179 19.49 -11.61 -16.04
N ILE A 180 18.91 -12.71 -16.52
CA ILE A 180 17.50 -13.04 -16.36
C ILE A 180 17.40 -14.51 -15.95
N ALA A 181 16.63 -14.79 -14.90
CA ALA A 181 16.47 -16.14 -14.38
C ALA A 181 15.78 -17.05 -15.41
N PRO A 182 16.21 -18.30 -15.56
CA PRO A 182 15.49 -19.30 -16.35
C PRO A 182 14.13 -19.63 -15.69
N PRO A 183 13.20 -20.24 -16.45
CA PRO A 183 11.96 -20.76 -15.87
C PRO A 183 12.25 -21.68 -14.68
N GLY A 184 11.53 -21.52 -13.60
CA GLY A 184 11.73 -22.32 -12.39
C GLY A 184 11.01 -21.78 -11.18
N HIS A 185 11.30 -22.37 -10.03
CA HIS A 185 10.73 -22.00 -8.74
C HIS A 185 11.65 -21.00 -8.04
N TYR A 186 11.13 -19.84 -7.69
CA TYR A 186 11.88 -18.79 -7.01
C TYR A 186 11.04 -18.18 -5.89
N LYS A 187 11.74 -17.76 -4.85
CA LYS A 187 11.15 -16.95 -3.78
C LYS A 187 11.08 -15.49 -4.21
N VAL A 188 10.21 -14.73 -3.58
CA VAL A 188 10.06 -13.30 -3.89
C VAL A 188 11.32 -12.47 -3.66
N THR A 189 12.23 -12.95 -2.82
CA THR A 189 13.53 -12.31 -2.52
C THR A 189 14.66 -12.73 -3.43
N ASP A 190 14.48 -13.80 -4.23
CA ASP A 190 15.52 -14.27 -5.14
C ASP A 190 15.72 -13.29 -6.29
N VAL A 191 16.97 -13.12 -6.70
CA VAL A 191 17.30 -12.26 -7.84
C VAL A 191 16.87 -12.96 -9.12
N VAL A 192 15.93 -12.38 -9.84
CA VAL A 192 15.38 -12.91 -11.10
C VAL A 192 15.79 -12.06 -12.31
N LEU A 193 16.25 -10.85 -12.08
CA LEU A 193 16.70 -9.92 -13.12
C LEU A 193 17.86 -9.08 -12.58
N GLU A 194 18.85 -8.82 -13.41
CA GLU A 194 19.93 -7.87 -13.13
C GLU A 194 20.07 -6.90 -14.29
N LEU A 195 20.11 -5.62 -13.99
CA LEU A 195 20.28 -4.53 -14.95
C LEU A 195 21.61 -3.84 -14.71
N GLU A 196 22.22 -3.36 -15.79
CA GLU A 196 23.41 -2.52 -15.74
C GLU A 196 23.13 -1.18 -16.42
N PHE A 197 23.38 -0.11 -15.71
CA PHE A 197 23.27 1.24 -16.23
C PHE A 197 24.46 2.09 -15.74
N GLN A 198 25.18 2.69 -16.67
CA GLN A 198 26.37 3.52 -16.38
C GLN A 198 27.41 2.83 -15.46
N GLY A 199 27.63 1.55 -15.69
CA GLY A 199 28.59 0.75 -14.91
C GLY A 199 28.09 0.29 -13.53
N VAL A 200 26.87 0.65 -13.16
CA VAL A 200 26.24 0.21 -11.90
C VAL A 200 25.30 -0.94 -12.20
N ARG A 201 25.48 -2.04 -11.48
CA ARG A 201 24.58 -3.20 -11.54
C ARG A 201 23.51 -3.12 -10.47
N GLU A 202 22.28 -3.32 -10.88
CA GLU A 202 21.10 -3.34 -10.00
C GLU A 202 20.46 -4.74 -10.06
N PRO A 203 20.60 -5.56 -9.01
CA PRO A 203 19.87 -6.82 -8.91
C PRO A 203 18.42 -6.54 -8.53
N LEU A 204 17.49 -7.17 -9.23
CA LEU A 204 16.05 -7.05 -9.00
C LEU A 204 15.45 -8.40 -8.61
N SER A 205 14.63 -8.38 -7.58
CA SER A 205 13.78 -9.50 -7.17
C SER A 205 12.34 -9.27 -7.64
N MET A 206 11.43 -10.18 -7.31
CA MET A 206 10.01 -10.02 -7.60
C MET A 206 9.34 -8.95 -6.75
N ILE A 207 10.00 -8.46 -5.70
CA ILE A 207 9.48 -7.41 -4.81
C ILE A 207 9.86 -6.03 -5.34
N GLN A 208 8.87 -5.15 -5.40
CA GLN A 208 9.07 -3.72 -5.54
C GLN A 208 8.67 -3.02 -4.25
N VAL A 209 9.43 -2.02 -3.83
CA VAL A 209 9.08 -1.15 -2.70
C VAL A 209 8.69 0.21 -3.26
N TRP A 210 7.50 0.68 -2.92
CA TRP A 210 6.98 1.95 -3.42
C TRP A 210 6.44 2.81 -2.29
N PRO A 211 6.80 4.12 -2.23
CA PRO A 211 6.25 5.03 -1.24
C PRO A 211 4.75 5.22 -1.41
N VAL A 212 3.99 5.07 -0.33
CA VAL A 212 2.51 5.09 -0.39
C VAL A 212 1.92 6.42 -0.82
N ARG A 213 2.62 7.53 -0.53
CA ARG A 213 2.18 8.89 -0.87
C ARG A 213 2.59 9.35 -2.27
N GLN A 214 3.34 8.54 -3.00
CA GLN A 214 3.73 8.84 -4.37
C GLN A 214 2.83 8.10 -5.36
N VAL A 215 2.28 8.86 -6.30
CA VAL A 215 1.53 8.31 -7.43
C VAL A 215 2.48 7.48 -8.29
N ARG A 216 2.07 6.29 -8.69
CA ARG A 216 2.85 5.49 -9.64
C ARG A 216 2.73 6.11 -11.03
N PRO A 217 3.86 6.30 -11.72
CA PRO A 217 3.87 6.99 -13.01
C PRO A 217 3.17 6.17 -14.09
N VAL A 218 2.55 6.88 -15.02
CA VAL A 218 1.91 6.34 -16.21
C VAL A 218 2.45 7.05 -17.44
N ALA A 219 2.34 6.42 -18.60
CA ALA A 219 2.72 7.05 -19.85
C ALA A 219 1.76 8.18 -20.22
N GLU A 220 0.46 7.93 -20.08
CA GLU A 220 -0.59 8.89 -20.42
C GLU A 220 -1.87 8.59 -19.64
N LYS A 221 -2.57 9.62 -19.20
CA LYS A 221 -3.94 9.47 -18.67
C LYS A 221 -4.93 9.45 -19.81
N LEU A 222 -5.81 8.48 -19.82
CA LEU A 222 -6.84 8.30 -20.85
C LEU A 222 -8.21 8.76 -20.35
N PRO A 223 -9.13 9.14 -21.25
CA PRO A 223 -10.50 9.46 -20.87
C PRO A 223 -11.23 8.23 -20.32
N ALA A 224 -12.03 8.43 -19.30
CA ALA A 224 -12.86 7.39 -18.69
C ALA A 224 -14.16 7.24 -19.50
N ASN A 225 -14.16 6.37 -20.47
CA ASN A 225 -15.29 6.15 -21.40
C ASN A 225 -15.82 4.70 -21.41
N HIS A 226 -15.34 3.85 -20.51
CA HIS A 226 -15.80 2.47 -20.35
C HIS A 226 -16.64 2.37 -19.07
N PRO A 227 -17.79 1.70 -19.11
CA PRO A 227 -18.65 1.57 -17.94
C PRO A 227 -18.03 0.65 -16.89
N LEU A 228 -18.11 1.07 -15.63
CA LEU A 228 -17.93 0.22 -14.47
C LEU A 228 -19.29 -0.33 -14.06
N LEU A 229 -19.52 -1.61 -14.31
CA LEU A 229 -20.76 -2.27 -13.94
C LEU A 229 -20.72 -2.66 -12.47
N THR A 230 -21.72 -2.26 -11.72
CA THR A 230 -21.85 -2.58 -10.29
C THR A 230 -22.55 -3.90 -10.04
N GLY A 231 -23.22 -4.44 -11.06
CA GLY A 231 -24.09 -5.60 -10.95
C GLY A 231 -25.48 -5.30 -10.40
N GLN A 232 -25.78 -4.04 -10.08
CA GLN A 232 -27.09 -3.57 -9.61
C GLN A 232 -27.76 -2.76 -10.73
N ARG A 233 -28.84 -3.27 -11.30
CA ARG A 233 -29.52 -2.64 -12.46
C ARG A 233 -29.91 -1.18 -12.21
N VAL A 234 -30.41 -0.88 -11.02
CA VAL A 234 -30.83 0.47 -10.65
C VAL A 234 -29.65 1.43 -10.64
N LEU A 235 -28.52 1.02 -10.06
CA LEU A 235 -27.31 1.83 -10.03
C LEU A 235 -26.73 2.01 -11.43
N ASP A 236 -26.60 0.93 -12.19
CA ASP A 236 -26.01 0.98 -13.53
C ASP A 236 -26.86 1.80 -14.51
N ALA A 237 -28.18 1.83 -14.34
CA ALA A 237 -29.09 2.58 -15.20
C ALA A 237 -29.21 4.06 -14.83
N LEU A 238 -29.30 4.37 -13.53
CA LEU A 238 -29.61 5.72 -13.04
C LEU A 238 -28.39 6.49 -12.54
N PHE A 239 -27.35 5.78 -12.09
CA PHE A 239 -26.12 6.36 -11.57
C PHE A 239 -24.88 5.68 -12.17
N PRO A 240 -24.72 5.75 -13.51
CA PRO A 240 -23.67 5.02 -14.18
C PRO A 240 -22.28 5.45 -13.71
N CYS A 241 -21.43 4.46 -13.44
CA CYS A 241 -20.03 4.64 -13.08
C CYS A 241 -19.15 4.29 -14.27
N VAL A 242 -17.94 4.82 -14.28
CA VAL A 242 -16.94 4.55 -15.33
C VAL A 242 -15.68 3.94 -14.73
N GLN A 243 -15.02 3.08 -15.49
CA GLN A 243 -13.70 2.57 -15.15
C GLN A 243 -12.68 3.71 -15.13
N GLY A 244 -11.96 3.85 -14.03
CA GLY A 244 -11.05 4.97 -13.82
C GLY A 244 -11.74 6.21 -13.26
N GLY A 245 -13.02 6.13 -12.91
CA GLY A 245 -13.78 7.20 -12.26
C GLY A 245 -13.73 7.13 -10.75
N THR A 246 -14.25 8.18 -10.13
CA THR A 246 -14.49 8.26 -8.69
C THR A 246 -15.98 8.29 -8.40
N THR A 247 -16.42 7.49 -7.46
CA THR A 247 -17.83 7.40 -7.07
C THR A 247 -17.95 7.53 -5.56
N ALA A 248 -18.92 8.29 -5.09
CA ALA A 248 -19.27 8.37 -3.70
C ALA A 248 -20.58 7.64 -3.42
N ILE A 249 -20.65 6.92 -2.31
CA ILE A 249 -21.88 6.35 -1.77
C ILE A 249 -22.25 7.16 -0.51
N PRO A 250 -22.97 8.28 -0.68
CA PRO A 250 -23.33 9.13 0.45
C PRO A 250 -24.46 8.51 1.27
N GLY A 251 -24.46 8.79 2.55
CA GLY A 251 -25.57 8.37 3.41
C GLY A 251 -25.22 8.39 4.89
N ALA A 252 -26.24 8.49 5.73
CA ALA A 252 -26.10 8.42 7.17
C ALA A 252 -25.70 7.00 7.62
N PHE A 253 -25.35 6.87 8.89
CA PHE A 253 -25.08 5.57 9.49
C PHE A 253 -26.27 4.62 9.34
N GLY A 254 -26.00 3.38 8.93
CA GLY A 254 -27.03 2.35 8.78
C GLY A 254 -27.84 2.40 7.47
N CYS A 255 -27.52 3.28 6.52
CA CYS A 255 -28.25 3.36 5.24
C CYS A 255 -27.84 2.28 4.20
N GLY A 256 -26.99 1.34 4.55
CA GLY A 256 -26.60 0.23 3.68
C GLY A 256 -25.39 0.48 2.80
N LYS A 257 -24.55 1.48 3.10
CA LYS A 257 -23.32 1.77 2.31
C LYS A 257 -22.42 0.55 2.17
N THR A 258 -22.12 -0.13 3.26
CA THR A 258 -21.30 -1.33 3.29
C THR A 258 -21.90 -2.45 2.44
N VAL A 259 -23.21 -2.65 2.46
CA VAL A 259 -23.90 -3.67 1.64
C VAL A 259 -23.76 -3.35 0.15
N ILE A 260 -23.85 -2.09 -0.24
CA ILE A 260 -23.64 -1.66 -1.63
C ILE A 260 -22.19 -1.92 -2.04
N SER A 261 -21.23 -1.57 -1.18
CA SER A 261 -19.78 -1.83 -1.44
C SER A 261 -19.49 -3.31 -1.59
N GLN A 262 -20.05 -4.17 -0.72
CA GLN A 262 -19.93 -5.62 -0.80
C GLN A 262 -20.55 -6.17 -2.10
N SER A 263 -21.73 -5.68 -2.46
CA SER A 263 -22.38 -6.08 -3.70
C SER A 263 -21.56 -5.70 -4.93
N LEU A 264 -20.96 -4.51 -4.94
CA LEU A 264 -20.06 -4.06 -5.99
C LEU A 264 -18.81 -4.97 -6.07
N SER A 265 -18.25 -5.35 -4.95
CA SER A 265 -17.10 -6.28 -4.93
C SER A 265 -17.42 -7.64 -5.53
N LYS A 266 -18.66 -8.12 -5.35
CA LYS A 266 -19.09 -9.44 -5.85
C LYS A 266 -19.42 -9.46 -7.35
N TYR A 267 -19.94 -8.37 -7.88
CA TYR A 267 -20.59 -8.37 -9.20
C TYR A 267 -20.00 -7.37 -10.19
N SER A 268 -19.00 -6.58 -9.80
CA SER A 268 -18.39 -5.62 -10.71
C SER A 268 -17.58 -6.31 -11.82
N ASN A 269 -17.41 -5.61 -12.91
CA ASN A 269 -16.59 -6.05 -14.04
C ASN A 269 -15.09 -5.66 -13.88
N SER A 270 -14.65 -5.41 -12.66
CA SER A 270 -13.25 -5.17 -12.36
C SER A 270 -12.45 -6.46 -12.29
N ASP A 271 -11.19 -6.43 -12.72
CA ASP A 271 -10.30 -7.58 -12.67
C ASP A 271 -9.77 -7.84 -11.25
N VAL A 272 -9.54 -6.77 -10.50
CA VAL A 272 -9.05 -6.81 -9.12
C VAL A 272 -9.84 -5.85 -8.25
N ILE A 273 -10.20 -6.30 -7.07
CA ILE A 273 -10.84 -5.49 -6.03
C ILE A 273 -9.89 -5.33 -4.86
N VAL A 274 -9.66 -4.08 -4.46
CA VAL A 274 -8.95 -3.73 -3.23
C VAL A 274 -9.96 -3.15 -2.25
N TYR A 275 -10.22 -3.85 -1.17
CA TYR A 275 -11.13 -3.38 -0.13
C TYR A 275 -10.35 -2.77 1.03
N VAL A 276 -10.67 -1.53 1.38
CA VAL A 276 -10.05 -0.80 2.48
C VAL A 276 -11.10 -0.46 3.53
N GLY A 277 -11.05 -1.15 4.66
CA GLY A 277 -11.88 -0.85 5.83
C GLY A 277 -11.25 0.26 6.69
N CYS A 278 -11.89 1.39 6.79
CA CYS A 278 -11.47 2.51 7.63
C CYS A 278 -12.42 2.67 8.83
N GLY A 279 -11.95 2.28 10.01
CA GLY A 279 -12.75 2.43 11.23
C GLY A 279 -13.97 1.49 11.35
N GLU A 280 -14.03 0.46 10.52
CA GLU A 280 -15.05 -0.57 10.59
C GLU A 280 -14.93 -1.38 11.86
N ARG A 281 -16.08 -1.86 12.34
CA ARG A 281 -16.13 -2.74 13.51
C ARG A 281 -15.58 -4.12 13.15
N GLY A 282 -14.93 -4.77 14.10
CA GLY A 282 -14.35 -6.11 13.89
C GLY A 282 -15.34 -7.15 13.41
N ASN A 283 -16.59 -7.12 13.87
CA ASN A 283 -17.66 -8.01 13.44
C ASN A 283 -18.09 -7.74 11.97
N GLU A 284 -18.21 -6.49 11.57
CA GLU A 284 -18.53 -6.10 10.18
C GLU A 284 -17.41 -6.53 9.23
N MET A 285 -16.15 -6.30 9.63
CA MET A 285 -15.00 -6.75 8.86
C MET A 285 -14.93 -8.29 8.77
N SER A 286 -15.24 -9.01 9.84
CA SER A 286 -15.25 -10.48 9.81
C SER A 286 -16.34 -11.04 8.90
N GLU A 287 -17.49 -10.36 8.80
CA GLU A 287 -18.54 -10.70 7.85
C GLU A 287 -18.10 -10.49 6.41
N VAL A 288 -17.49 -9.34 6.11
CA VAL A 288 -16.88 -9.07 4.81
C VAL A 288 -15.87 -10.18 4.45
N LEU A 289 -14.97 -10.51 5.37
CA LEU A 289 -13.94 -11.53 5.15
C LEU A 289 -14.51 -12.95 4.95
N ARG A 290 -15.63 -13.25 5.59
CA ARG A 290 -16.32 -14.53 5.40
C ARG A 290 -16.98 -14.63 4.03
N ASP A 291 -17.56 -13.52 3.57
CA ASP A 291 -18.30 -13.47 2.31
C ASP A 291 -17.37 -13.41 1.06
N PHE A 292 -16.16 -12.91 1.19
CA PHE A 292 -15.20 -12.82 0.09
C PHE A 292 -14.75 -14.19 -0.48
N PRO A 293 -14.48 -15.23 0.30
CA PRO A 293 -14.13 -16.56 -0.25
C PRO A 293 -15.25 -17.22 -1.02
N GLU A 294 -16.52 -16.91 -0.74
CA GLU A 294 -17.65 -17.45 -1.51
C GLU A 294 -17.72 -16.89 -2.93
N VAL A 295 -17.09 -15.75 -3.17
CA VAL A 295 -17.01 -15.09 -4.47
C VAL A 295 -16.02 -15.77 -5.40
N THR A 296 -15.04 -16.48 -4.85
CA THR A 296 -14.02 -17.24 -5.59
C THR A 296 -14.44 -18.65 -6.00
N ALA A 297 -15.63 -19.12 -5.57
CA ALA A 297 -16.16 -20.41 -6.00
C ALA A 297 -16.74 -20.35 -7.43
N PRO A 298 -16.45 -21.30 -8.32
CA PRO A 298 -16.84 -21.24 -9.72
C PRO A 298 -18.36 -21.39 -9.87
N ARG A 299 -19.09 -20.29 -9.97
CA ARG A 299 -20.42 -20.30 -10.55
C ARG A 299 -20.28 -20.13 -12.08
N ARG A 300 -20.87 -21.07 -12.81
CA ARG A 300 -20.93 -21.09 -14.27
C ARG A 300 -21.45 -19.77 -14.85
N ALA A 301 -20.55 -18.84 -15.16
CA ALA A 301 -20.81 -17.70 -16.04
C ALA A 301 -19.47 -17.08 -16.52
N PRO A 302 -19.39 -16.56 -17.73
CA PRO A 302 -18.13 -16.13 -18.35
C PRO A 302 -17.69 -14.78 -17.80
N ARG A 303 -17.01 -14.74 -16.77
CA ARG A 303 -16.15 -13.75 -16.08
C ARG A 303 -16.31 -13.91 -14.58
N GLN A 304 -15.25 -14.45 -13.99
CA GLN A 304 -15.18 -14.58 -12.55
C GLN A 304 -14.85 -13.22 -11.93
N PRO A 305 -15.44 -12.88 -10.76
CA PRO A 305 -14.99 -11.71 -10.02
C PRO A 305 -13.51 -11.87 -9.67
N GLY A 306 -12.76 -10.80 -9.84
CA GLY A 306 -11.33 -10.75 -9.57
C GLY A 306 -11.00 -11.07 -8.12
N ASP A 307 -9.78 -11.52 -7.89
CA ASP A 307 -9.27 -11.75 -6.55
C ASP A 307 -9.17 -10.46 -5.75
N THR A 308 -9.48 -10.56 -4.47
CA THR A 308 -9.52 -9.41 -3.58
C THR A 308 -8.30 -9.34 -2.69
N ALA A 309 -7.62 -8.19 -2.68
CA ALA A 309 -6.68 -7.83 -1.65
C ALA A 309 -7.41 -6.96 -0.62
N THR A 310 -7.43 -7.37 0.64
CA THR A 310 -8.14 -6.65 1.70
C THR A 310 -7.17 -6.04 2.69
N ALA A 311 -7.33 -4.75 2.97
CA ALA A 311 -6.64 -4.07 4.05
C ALA A 311 -7.65 -3.63 5.13
N GLY A 312 -7.63 -4.24 6.28
CA GLY A 312 -8.58 -3.97 7.37
C GLY A 312 -7.93 -3.59 8.70
N THR A 313 -8.62 -2.82 9.45
CA THR A 313 -8.79 -2.54 10.88
C THR A 313 -8.39 -1.15 11.44
N ALA A 314 -9.14 -0.75 12.46
CA ALA A 314 -9.08 0.29 13.51
C ALA A 314 -8.60 1.72 13.20
N GLY A 315 -9.34 2.64 13.68
CA GLY A 315 -9.42 4.12 13.70
C GLY A 315 -8.22 4.98 13.29
N TRP A 316 -7.07 4.79 13.88
CA TRP A 316 -5.90 5.68 13.74
C TRP A 316 -5.12 5.55 12.42
N HIS A 317 -5.33 4.48 11.70
CA HIS A 317 -4.59 4.12 10.49
C HIS A 317 -5.27 4.51 9.18
N CYS A 318 -6.39 5.21 9.22
CA CYS A 318 -7.22 5.41 8.02
C CYS A 318 -6.49 6.14 6.89
N ASP A 319 -5.64 7.13 7.18
CA ASP A 319 -4.86 7.85 6.17
C ASP A 319 -3.88 6.94 5.41
N THR A 320 -3.11 6.16 6.16
CA THR A 320 -2.13 5.25 5.55
C THR A 320 -2.75 4.05 4.85
N LYS A 321 -3.89 3.55 5.34
CA LYS A 321 -4.64 2.47 4.69
C LYS A 321 -5.13 2.86 3.31
N GLY A 322 -5.75 4.03 3.20
CA GLY A 322 -6.19 4.57 1.93
C GLY A 322 -5.03 4.67 0.94
N HIS A 323 -3.91 5.24 1.36
CA HIS A 323 -2.73 5.40 0.52
C HIS A 323 -2.06 4.07 0.14
N ARG A 324 -2.06 3.08 1.03
CA ARG A 324 -1.58 1.73 0.71
C ARG A 324 -2.50 1.02 -0.26
N GLY A 325 -3.79 1.04 0.01
CA GLY A 325 -4.79 0.43 -0.88
C GLY A 325 -4.73 1.00 -2.28
N ILE A 326 -4.63 2.32 -2.42
CA ILE A 326 -4.53 2.93 -3.75
C ILE A 326 -3.22 2.58 -4.45
N THR A 327 -2.11 2.44 -3.72
CA THR A 327 -0.83 2.01 -4.30
C THR A 327 -0.90 0.56 -4.79
N LEU A 328 -1.58 -0.33 -4.05
CA LEU A 328 -1.83 -1.69 -4.51
C LEU A 328 -2.70 -1.69 -5.79
N ALA A 329 -3.75 -0.90 -5.82
CA ALA A 329 -4.61 -0.76 -6.99
C ALA A 329 -3.83 -0.22 -8.22
N GLU A 330 -2.97 0.77 -8.03
CA GLU A 330 -2.09 1.29 -9.08
C GLU A 330 -1.09 0.25 -9.59
N TYR A 331 -0.57 -0.61 -8.71
CA TYR A 331 0.33 -1.69 -9.10
C TYR A 331 -0.37 -2.70 -10.03
N PHE A 332 -1.60 -3.09 -9.72
CA PHE A 332 -2.38 -3.96 -10.60
C PHE A 332 -2.79 -3.25 -11.89
N ARG A 333 -3.09 -1.95 -11.84
CA ARG A 333 -3.28 -1.13 -13.05
C ARG A 333 -2.08 -1.20 -13.98
N ASP A 334 -0.88 -1.11 -13.42
CA ASP A 334 0.37 -1.13 -14.20
C ASP A 334 0.60 -2.47 -14.92
N MET A 335 -0.03 -3.53 -14.45
CA MET A 335 -0.08 -4.81 -15.17
C MET A 335 -1.04 -4.82 -16.38
N GLY A 336 -1.82 -3.76 -16.56
CA GLY A 336 -2.87 -3.69 -17.57
C GLY A 336 -4.23 -4.23 -17.10
N LEU A 337 -4.46 -4.23 -15.78
CA LEU A 337 -5.71 -4.67 -15.17
C LEU A 337 -6.60 -3.49 -14.79
N HIS A 338 -7.90 -3.75 -14.70
CA HIS A 338 -8.88 -2.81 -14.19
C HIS A 338 -9.10 -3.08 -12.70
N SER A 339 -8.54 -2.22 -11.87
CA SER A 339 -8.66 -2.31 -10.41
C SER A 339 -9.78 -1.42 -9.90
N CYS A 340 -10.50 -1.87 -8.90
CA CYS A 340 -11.47 -1.06 -8.17
C CYS A 340 -11.09 -1.02 -6.69
N LEU A 341 -10.91 0.17 -6.16
CA LEU A 341 -10.68 0.41 -4.74
C LEU A 341 -12.00 0.78 -4.06
N LEU A 342 -12.37 0.01 -3.06
CA LEU A 342 -13.51 0.26 -2.20
C LEU A 342 -13.03 0.77 -0.85
N ALA A 343 -13.30 2.03 -0.53
CA ALA A 343 -12.95 2.65 0.75
C ALA A 343 -14.19 2.80 1.63
N ASP A 344 -14.29 1.99 2.66
CA ASP A 344 -15.42 1.98 3.61
C ASP A 344 -14.88 2.20 5.04
N SER A 345 -15.07 3.36 5.67
CA SER A 345 -15.71 4.55 5.15
C SER A 345 -14.73 5.74 5.19
N THR A 346 -14.82 6.63 4.21
CA THR A 346 -13.99 7.85 4.16
C THR A 346 -14.33 8.85 5.26
N SER A 347 -15.51 8.79 5.84
CA SER A 347 -15.91 9.60 7.00
C SER A 347 -15.06 9.30 8.24
N ARG A 348 -14.66 8.05 8.44
CA ARG A 348 -13.75 7.67 9.53
C ARG A 348 -12.33 8.18 9.30
N TRP A 349 -11.91 8.28 8.06
CA TRP A 349 -10.64 8.94 7.73
C TRP A 349 -10.67 10.43 8.10
N ALA A 350 -11.73 11.13 7.74
CA ALA A 350 -11.91 12.54 8.15
C ALA A 350 -11.89 12.69 9.68
N GLU A 351 -12.56 11.80 10.42
CA GLU A 351 -12.56 11.78 11.87
C GLU A 351 -11.15 11.60 12.47
N ALA A 352 -10.36 10.69 11.90
CA ALA A 352 -8.97 10.50 12.32
C ALA A 352 -8.12 11.73 12.10
N LEU A 353 -8.26 12.41 10.96
CA LEU A 353 -7.57 13.68 10.69
C LEU A 353 -7.99 14.78 11.67
N ARG A 354 -9.26 14.86 12.02
CA ARG A 354 -9.77 15.80 13.03
C ARG A 354 -9.11 15.57 14.38
N GLU A 355 -9.00 14.33 14.81
CA GLU A 355 -8.36 14.00 16.09
C GLU A 355 -6.88 14.36 16.10
N ILE A 356 -6.13 14.05 15.05
CA ILE A 356 -4.71 14.40 14.94
C ILE A 356 -4.54 15.91 14.98
N SER A 357 -5.31 16.68 14.19
CA SER A 357 -5.22 18.14 14.16
C SER A 357 -5.57 18.77 15.51
N GLY A 358 -6.53 18.20 16.24
CA GLY A 358 -6.86 18.62 17.60
C GLY A 358 -5.72 18.42 18.59
N ARG A 359 -4.99 17.29 18.48
CA ARG A 359 -3.81 17.02 19.32
C ARG A 359 -2.60 17.89 18.95
N LEU A 360 -2.52 18.33 17.70
CA LEU A 360 -1.50 19.27 17.24
C LEU A 360 -1.85 20.72 17.57
N ALA A 361 -2.99 20.99 18.18
CA ALA A 361 -3.53 22.32 18.45
C ALA A 361 -3.61 23.21 17.20
N GLU A 362 -3.89 22.59 16.05
CA GLU A 362 -4.13 23.32 14.80
C GLU A 362 -5.47 24.06 14.88
N MET A 363 -5.55 25.20 14.20
CA MET A 363 -6.80 25.97 14.15
C MET A 363 -7.87 25.15 13.40
N PRO A 364 -9.00 24.86 14.04
CA PRO A 364 -10.07 24.11 13.38
C PRO A 364 -10.79 24.96 12.33
N ALA A 365 -11.18 24.31 11.23
CA ALA A 365 -12.11 24.86 10.25
C ALA A 365 -13.55 24.42 10.58
N ASP A 366 -14.40 24.29 9.58
CA ASP A 366 -15.81 23.91 9.77
C ASP A 366 -15.94 22.57 10.52
N SER A 367 -16.83 22.58 11.51
CA SER A 367 -17.17 21.38 12.31
C SER A 367 -15.98 20.74 13.04
N GLY A 368 -14.91 21.48 13.28
CA GLY A 368 -13.70 21.01 13.96
C GLY A 368 -12.75 20.19 13.09
N TYR A 369 -12.97 20.12 11.80
CA TYR A 369 -12.06 19.47 10.86
C TYR A 369 -10.88 20.38 10.47
N PRO A 370 -9.71 19.82 10.12
CA PRO A 370 -8.62 20.63 9.63
C PRO A 370 -8.93 21.24 8.26
N ALA A 371 -8.43 22.45 8.00
CA ALA A 371 -8.63 23.16 6.74
C ALA A 371 -8.12 22.40 5.50
N TYR A 372 -7.12 21.53 5.69
CA TYR A 372 -6.52 20.72 4.61
C TYR A 372 -7.26 19.39 4.33
N LEU A 373 -8.38 19.11 5.01
CA LEU A 373 -9.14 17.87 4.80
C LEU A 373 -9.53 17.68 3.33
N GLY A 374 -10.07 18.72 2.71
CA GLY A 374 -10.46 18.68 1.29
C GLY A 374 -9.29 18.39 0.36
N ALA A 375 -8.15 19.04 0.59
CA ALA A 375 -6.95 18.81 -0.21
C ALA A 375 -6.40 17.38 -0.07
N ARG A 376 -6.44 16.82 1.15
CA ARG A 376 -6.03 15.43 1.39
C ARG A 376 -6.92 14.41 0.70
N LEU A 377 -8.23 14.59 0.80
CA LEU A 377 -9.20 13.74 0.11
C LEU A 377 -9.07 13.88 -1.42
N ALA A 378 -8.92 15.11 -1.93
CA ALA A 378 -8.73 15.34 -3.35
C ALA A 378 -7.47 14.62 -3.88
N SER A 379 -6.34 14.72 -3.18
CA SER A 379 -5.10 14.05 -3.58
C SER A 379 -5.23 12.53 -3.64
N PHE A 380 -6.06 11.95 -2.79
CA PHE A 380 -6.38 10.52 -2.83
C PHE A 380 -7.25 10.16 -4.04
N TYR A 381 -8.35 10.89 -4.25
CA TYR A 381 -9.27 10.60 -5.35
C TYR A 381 -8.69 10.91 -6.73
N GLU A 382 -7.77 11.87 -6.85
CA GLU A 382 -7.05 12.20 -8.09
C GLU A 382 -6.13 11.08 -8.59
N ARG A 383 -5.81 10.10 -7.75
CA ARG A 383 -5.06 8.90 -8.14
C ARG A 383 -5.88 7.93 -8.98
N ALA A 384 -7.19 8.04 -8.99
CA ALA A 384 -8.05 7.30 -9.90
C ALA A 384 -7.82 7.77 -11.35
N GLY A 385 -7.98 6.85 -12.26
CA GLY A 385 -7.89 7.16 -13.67
C GLY A 385 -7.73 5.91 -14.52
N ARG A 386 -8.08 6.04 -15.79
CA ARG A 386 -7.69 5.10 -16.83
C ARG A 386 -6.38 5.62 -17.42
N ALA A 387 -5.43 4.74 -17.64
CA ALA A 387 -4.11 5.13 -18.08
C ALA A 387 -3.51 4.12 -19.05
N ARG A 388 -2.67 4.64 -19.95
CA ARG A 388 -1.69 3.84 -20.67
C ARG A 388 -0.50 3.61 -19.77
N CYS A 389 -0.17 2.34 -19.52
CA CYS A 389 0.89 1.95 -18.60
C CYS A 389 2.29 2.24 -19.20
N LEU A 390 3.27 2.43 -18.31
CA LEU A 390 4.67 2.52 -18.73
C LEU A 390 5.17 1.19 -19.28
N GLY A 391 6.13 1.28 -20.20
CA GLY A 391 6.91 0.14 -20.68
C GLY A 391 6.19 -0.71 -21.72
N SER A 392 6.83 -1.81 -22.06
CA SER A 392 6.38 -2.75 -23.07
C SER A 392 5.96 -4.09 -22.44
N PRO A 393 4.97 -4.78 -23.00
CA PRO A 393 4.14 -4.39 -24.14
C PRO A 393 3.18 -3.26 -23.81
N GLU A 394 2.71 -2.54 -24.84
CA GLU A 394 1.69 -1.49 -24.66
C GLU A 394 0.42 -2.09 -24.06
N ARG A 395 -0.07 -1.47 -23.01
CA ARG A 395 -1.25 -1.91 -22.28
C ARG A 395 -1.93 -0.76 -21.57
N GLU A 396 -3.20 -0.93 -21.35
CA GLU A 396 -4.04 0.01 -20.62
C GLU A 396 -4.57 -0.64 -19.34
N GLY A 397 -4.70 0.14 -18.30
CA GLY A 397 -5.28 -0.25 -17.03
C GLY A 397 -6.06 0.90 -16.42
N SER A 398 -6.83 0.62 -15.40
CA SER A 398 -7.57 1.65 -14.69
C SER A 398 -7.59 1.42 -13.19
N VAL A 399 -7.72 2.52 -12.43
CA VAL A 399 -8.04 2.52 -11.02
C VAL A 399 -9.32 3.29 -10.82
N SER A 400 -10.35 2.61 -10.36
CA SER A 400 -11.62 3.21 -9.98
C SER A 400 -11.68 3.29 -8.46
N ILE A 401 -12.18 4.39 -7.90
CA ILE A 401 -12.32 4.57 -6.46
C ILE A 401 -13.79 4.72 -6.12
N VAL A 402 -14.26 3.91 -5.20
CA VAL A 402 -15.59 4.02 -4.61
C VAL A 402 -15.44 4.31 -3.13
N GLY A 403 -15.85 5.50 -2.69
CA GLY A 403 -15.81 5.94 -1.30
C GLY A 403 -17.18 5.88 -0.65
N ALA A 404 -17.28 5.22 0.50
CA ALA A 404 -18.48 5.16 1.31
C ALA A 404 -18.35 5.99 2.61
#